data_5cf3fafe9aeee2f004659d71e104a660
#
_entry.id   5cf3fafe9aeee2f004659d71e104a660
#
_cell.length_a   1.000
_cell.length_b   1.000
_cell.length_c   1.000
_cell.angle_alpha   90.00
_cell.angle_beta   90.00
_cell.angle_gamma   90.00
#
_symmetry.space_group_name_H-M   'P 1'
#
loop_
_entity.id
_entity.type
_entity.pdbx_description
1 polymer ?
#
loop_
_entity_poly.entity_id
_entity_poly.type
_entity_poly.pdbx_seq_one_letter_code
_entity_poly.pdbx_strand_id
1 'polypeptide(L)'
;SAQELWFAILTSQMETGTPYLLYKDACNRKSNQNNLGTIKSSNLCTEIIEYSNDEETAVCNLASISLPSCLVPQDFSDTVLTIYTKEGCMFCDAAKKLCETNNINFITKDKSKYTLISGELHDVTFPQIYYNDNNYIGGYTELVQWSKPNFDYQKLKNLSKTLTYNLNKIIDYNFYPIPETERSNRRHRPIGLGVQGLANVFYELKTEFGSDESKEINRKIFESIYYGSLQASMEIARDREEKMKIFKTGIRSFAPNEDEYTSDDILRRLNDELRPIDAEIEREEYLGAYSTYIGSPLYNGFLQHDLWGVSV
;
A
#
# COMPACT_ATOMS: atom_id res chain seq x y z
N SER A 1 30.31 -22.28 19.20
CA SER A 1 30.72 -20.88 19.00
C SER A 1 29.65 -20.09 18.24
N ALA A 2 29.70 -18.76 18.26
CA ALA A 2 28.79 -17.93 17.48
C ALA A 2 28.90 -18.21 15.96
N GLN A 3 30.08 -18.54 15.50
CA GLN A 3 30.32 -18.88 14.10
C GLN A 3 29.67 -20.23 13.72
N GLU A 4 29.76 -21.24 14.56
CA GLU A 4 29.10 -22.53 14.34
C GLU A 4 27.56 -22.36 14.29
N LEU A 5 27.01 -21.58 15.23
CA LEU A 5 25.59 -21.26 15.23
C LEU A 5 25.17 -20.54 13.95
N TRP A 6 25.96 -19.55 13.51
CA TRP A 6 25.69 -18.81 12.27
C TRP A 6 25.68 -19.74 11.04
N PHE A 7 26.66 -20.61 10.91
CA PHE A 7 26.68 -21.58 9.80
C PHE A 7 25.53 -22.58 9.88
N ALA A 8 25.13 -23.02 11.06
CA ALA A 8 23.97 -23.88 11.24
C ALA A 8 22.67 -23.19 10.80
N ILE A 9 22.49 -21.90 11.13
CA ILE A 9 21.36 -21.08 10.66
C ILE A 9 21.36 -20.98 9.14
N LEU A 10 22.49 -20.62 8.52
CA LEU A 10 22.60 -20.48 7.07
C LEU A 10 22.32 -21.81 6.34
N THR A 11 22.85 -22.93 6.85
CA THR A 11 22.59 -24.25 6.29
C THR A 11 21.10 -24.59 6.36
N SER A 12 20.47 -24.37 7.52
CA SER A 12 19.04 -24.60 7.69
C SER A 12 18.20 -23.75 6.73
N GLN A 13 18.55 -22.47 6.56
CA GLN A 13 17.84 -21.58 5.63
C GLN A 13 17.99 -22.04 4.16
N MET A 14 19.15 -22.53 3.77
CA MET A 14 19.37 -23.06 2.42
C MET A 14 18.58 -24.36 2.17
N GLU A 15 18.46 -25.22 3.17
CA GLU A 15 17.78 -26.51 3.05
C GLU A 15 16.25 -26.40 3.22
N THR A 16 15.77 -25.52 4.08
CA THR A 16 14.36 -25.50 4.52
C THR A 16 13.66 -24.15 4.35
N GLY A 17 14.40 -23.07 4.10
CA GLY A 17 13.88 -21.70 4.10
C GLY A 17 13.66 -21.11 5.50
N THR A 18 14.02 -21.84 6.56
CA THR A 18 13.86 -21.43 7.98
C THR A 18 15.17 -21.61 8.74
N PRO A 19 15.39 -20.92 9.89
CA PRO A 19 14.51 -19.95 10.57
C PRO A 19 14.48 -18.59 9.86
N TYR A 20 13.40 -17.82 10.07
CA TYR A 20 13.37 -16.41 9.71
C TYR A 20 14.25 -15.60 10.66
N LEU A 21 14.86 -14.54 10.14
CA LEU A 21 15.70 -13.62 10.90
C LEU A 21 15.05 -12.23 10.91
N LEU A 22 14.80 -11.71 12.10
CA LEU A 22 14.23 -10.39 12.30
C LEU A 22 15.20 -9.47 13.05
N TYR A 23 15.28 -8.23 12.59
CA TYR A 23 16.08 -7.20 13.23
C TYR A 23 15.26 -6.53 14.35
N LYS A 24 15.30 -7.12 15.55
CA LYS A 24 14.51 -6.70 16.69
C LYS A 24 14.57 -5.20 16.98
N ASP A 25 15.76 -4.61 16.96
CA ASP A 25 15.93 -3.20 17.27
C ASP A 25 15.32 -2.30 16.19
N ALA A 26 15.42 -2.69 14.91
CA ALA A 26 14.79 -1.98 13.83
C ALA A 26 13.26 -2.06 13.92
N CYS A 27 12.72 -3.23 14.26
CA CYS A 27 11.29 -3.41 14.50
C CYS A 27 10.78 -2.50 15.61
N ASN A 28 11.47 -2.48 16.75
CA ASN A 28 11.09 -1.65 17.89
C ASN A 28 11.19 -0.14 17.60
N ARG A 29 12.20 0.29 16.83
CA ARG A 29 12.30 1.71 16.45
C ARG A 29 11.17 2.18 15.53
N LYS A 30 10.60 1.27 14.73
CA LYS A 30 9.54 1.59 13.76
C LYS A 30 8.14 1.23 14.21
N SER A 31 7.99 0.58 15.35
CA SER A 31 6.70 0.12 15.84
C SER A 31 5.79 1.28 16.22
N ASN A 32 4.51 1.18 15.83
CA ASN A 32 3.45 2.07 16.29
C ASN A 32 3.10 1.85 17.78
N GLN A 33 3.67 0.82 18.41
CA GLN A 33 3.40 0.41 19.79
C GLN A 33 4.62 0.58 20.69
N ASN A 34 5.61 1.38 20.29
CA ASN A 34 6.84 1.60 21.08
C ASN A 34 6.57 2.25 22.45
N ASN A 35 5.46 2.96 22.59
CA ASN A 35 4.97 3.52 23.86
C ASN A 35 4.43 2.46 24.84
N LEU A 36 4.08 1.26 24.37
CA LEU A 36 3.58 0.17 25.21
C LEU A 36 4.71 -0.65 25.84
N GLY A 37 5.80 -0.80 25.12
CA GLY A 37 6.95 -1.58 25.57
C GLY A 37 7.74 -2.19 24.42
N THR A 38 8.66 -3.08 24.74
CA THR A 38 9.54 -3.72 23.77
C THR A 38 8.89 -4.94 23.14
N ILE A 39 8.80 -4.97 21.82
CA ILE A 39 8.42 -6.16 21.04
C ILE A 39 9.55 -7.19 21.17
N LYS A 40 9.23 -8.38 21.68
CA LYS A 40 10.21 -9.42 21.99
C LYS A 40 10.32 -10.50 20.93
N SER A 41 9.23 -10.80 20.24
CA SER A 41 9.15 -11.85 19.23
C SER A 41 8.10 -11.52 18.18
N SER A 42 7.99 -12.38 17.18
CA SER A 42 6.98 -12.37 16.13
C SER A 42 6.30 -13.74 16.06
N ASN A 43 5.28 -13.89 15.25
CA ASN A 43 4.65 -15.18 14.96
C ASN A 43 5.49 -16.02 13.98
N LEU A 44 4.99 -17.22 13.63
CA LEU A 44 5.67 -18.18 12.78
C LEU A 44 6.06 -17.60 11.40
N CYS A 45 5.15 -16.85 10.76
CA CYS A 45 5.37 -16.29 9.41
C CYS A 45 6.01 -14.90 9.43
N THR A 46 6.28 -14.33 10.60
CA THR A 46 6.95 -13.02 10.81
C THR A 46 6.17 -11.78 10.37
N GLU A 47 4.90 -11.91 10.02
CA GLU A 47 4.03 -10.79 9.65
C GLU A 47 3.45 -10.03 10.85
N ILE A 48 3.45 -10.64 12.05
CA ILE A 48 2.97 -10.01 13.27
C ILE A 48 4.17 -9.50 14.06
N ILE A 49 4.33 -8.18 14.09
CA ILE A 49 5.39 -7.48 14.85
C ILE A 49 4.69 -6.49 15.77
N GLU A 50 4.13 -7.02 16.86
CA GLU A 50 3.29 -6.32 17.79
C GLU A 50 3.71 -6.60 19.23
N TYR A 51 3.32 -5.68 20.14
CA TYR A 51 3.59 -5.83 21.56
C TYR A 51 2.76 -6.96 22.18
N SER A 52 3.41 -7.78 22.99
CA SER A 52 2.80 -8.81 23.83
C SER A 52 3.49 -8.88 25.17
N ASN A 53 2.73 -9.18 26.21
CA ASN A 53 3.21 -9.46 27.55
C ASN A 53 2.41 -10.61 28.17
N ASP A 54 2.47 -10.77 29.49
CA ASP A 54 1.76 -11.81 30.25
C ASP A 54 0.26 -11.52 30.41
N GLU A 55 -0.20 -10.30 30.14
CA GLU A 55 -1.60 -9.91 30.25
C GLU A 55 -2.31 -9.79 28.87
N GLU A 56 -1.55 -9.58 27.81
CA GLU A 56 -2.10 -9.40 26.45
C GLU A 56 -1.21 -10.06 25.39
N THR A 57 -1.87 -10.78 24.49
CA THR A 57 -1.23 -11.48 23.37
C THR A 57 -1.65 -10.86 22.06
N ALA A 58 -0.67 -10.41 21.27
CA ALA A 58 -0.92 -9.79 19.98
C ALA A 58 -1.61 -10.74 19.00
N VAL A 59 -2.62 -10.21 18.31
CA VAL A 59 -3.35 -10.89 17.23
C VAL A 59 -3.60 -9.88 16.12
N CYS A 60 -3.15 -10.18 14.92
CA CYS A 60 -3.36 -9.31 13.77
C CYS A 60 -4.55 -9.77 12.92
N ASN A 61 -5.28 -8.78 12.39
CA ASN A 61 -6.37 -8.98 11.43
C ASN A 61 -5.85 -8.62 10.05
N LEU A 62 -5.82 -9.58 9.14
CA LEU A 62 -5.10 -9.47 7.88
C LEU A 62 -6.05 -9.31 6.69
N ALA A 63 -5.66 -8.49 5.72
CA ALA A 63 -6.24 -8.41 4.40
C ALA A 63 -5.15 -8.25 3.33
N SER A 64 -5.48 -8.54 2.08
CA SER A 64 -4.56 -8.42 0.97
C SER A 64 -5.23 -7.76 -0.23
N ILE A 65 -4.56 -6.79 -0.85
CA ILE A 65 -5.06 -6.01 -2.00
C ILE A 65 -4.49 -6.60 -3.29
N SER A 66 -5.35 -6.91 -4.25
CA SER A 66 -4.93 -7.27 -5.61
C SER A 66 -4.50 -6.00 -6.36
N LEU A 67 -3.20 -5.75 -6.45
CA LEU A 67 -2.65 -4.58 -7.13
C LEU A 67 -3.01 -4.47 -8.61
N PRO A 68 -3.10 -5.58 -9.39
CA PRO A 68 -3.54 -5.50 -10.79
C PRO A 68 -4.92 -4.87 -10.97
N SER A 69 -5.79 -4.91 -9.97
CA SER A 69 -7.07 -4.23 -10.01
C SER A 69 -6.98 -2.69 -10.08
N CYS A 70 -5.82 -2.14 -9.77
CA CYS A 70 -5.52 -0.71 -9.84
C CYS A 70 -4.86 -0.31 -11.17
N LEU A 71 -4.61 -1.25 -12.07
CA LEU A 71 -4.18 -0.92 -13.42
C LEU A 71 -5.36 -0.38 -14.23
N VAL A 72 -5.14 0.72 -14.90
CA VAL A 72 -6.13 1.37 -15.79
C VAL A 72 -5.57 1.35 -17.19
N PRO A 73 -6.15 0.53 -18.10
CA PRO A 73 -5.80 0.56 -19.50
C PRO A 73 -5.96 1.98 -20.05
N GLN A 74 -5.08 2.39 -20.95
CA GLN A 74 -5.29 3.62 -21.67
C GLN A 74 -6.44 3.44 -22.68
N ASP A 75 -7.23 4.49 -22.86
CA ASP A 75 -8.26 4.52 -23.90
C ASP A 75 -7.64 5.07 -25.20
N PHE A 76 -7.67 4.23 -26.22
CA PHE A 76 -7.16 4.56 -27.55
C PHE A 76 -8.27 4.70 -28.58
N SER A 77 -9.53 4.83 -28.20
CA SER A 77 -10.70 4.88 -29.10
C SER A 77 -10.60 5.98 -30.14
N ASP A 78 -10.08 7.15 -29.74
CA ASP A 78 -9.89 8.32 -30.62
C ASP A 78 -8.47 8.44 -31.19
N THR A 79 -7.67 7.37 -31.04
CA THR A 79 -6.27 7.36 -31.43
C THR A 79 -6.08 6.66 -32.77
N VAL A 80 -5.37 7.31 -33.70
CA VAL A 80 -4.88 6.67 -34.92
C VAL A 80 -3.37 6.85 -35.02
N LEU A 81 -2.65 5.74 -35.07
CA LEU A 81 -1.21 5.77 -35.29
C LEU A 81 -0.86 5.68 -36.79
N THR A 82 0.15 6.43 -37.20
CA THR A 82 0.82 6.24 -38.49
C THR A 82 2.13 5.48 -38.25
N ILE A 83 2.23 4.26 -38.80
CA ILE A 83 3.40 3.39 -38.67
C ILE A 83 4.11 3.31 -40.04
N TYR A 84 5.28 3.92 -40.12
CA TYR A 84 6.15 3.76 -41.29
C TYR A 84 6.91 2.45 -41.20
N THR A 85 6.81 1.60 -42.20
CA THR A 85 7.33 0.23 -42.20
C THR A 85 8.25 -0.03 -43.36
N LYS A 86 9.09 -1.05 -43.25
CA LYS A 86 9.86 -1.62 -44.35
C LYS A 86 9.61 -3.11 -44.51
N GLU A 87 9.82 -3.68 -45.64
CA GLU A 87 9.70 -5.11 -45.91
C GLU A 87 10.68 -5.91 -45.04
N GLY A 88 10.24 -7.06 -44.53
CA GLY A 88 11.05 -7.95 -43.66
C GLY A 88 11.43 -7.40 -42.29
N CYS A 89 10.70 -6.41 -41.80
CA CYS A 89 10.96 -5.74 -40.52
C CYS A 89 10.22 -6.41 -39.35
N MET A 90 10.88 -7.23 -38.58
CA MET A 90 10.33 -7.93 -37.41
C MET A 90 9.73 -6.98 -36.38
N PHE A 91 10.38 -5.84 -36.08
CA PHE A 91 9.87 -4.84 -35.14
C PHE A 91 8.63 -4.09 -35.71
N CYS A 92 8.52 -3.96 -37.00
CA CYS A 92 7.32 -3.39 -37.64
C CYS A 92 6.11 -4.31 -37.46
N ASP A 93 6.30 -5.62 -37.59
CA ASP A 93 5.24 -6.61 -37.36
C ASP A 93 4.88 -6.71 -35.89
N ALA A 94 5.87 -6.63 -34.99
CA ALA A 94 5.64 -6.55 -33.56
C ALA A 94 4.82 -5.29 -33.16
N ALA A 95 5.11 -4.14 -33.77
CA ALA A 95 4.36 -2.90 -33.52
C ALA A 95 2.90 -3.02 -33.97
N LYS A 96 2.64 -3.57 -35.16
CA LYS A 96 1.26 -3.83 -35.63
C LYS A 96 0.50 -4.75 -34.69
N LYS A 97 1.12 -5.88 -34.29
CA LYS A 97 0.54 -6.83 -33.36
C LYS A 97 0.23 -6.20 -31.99
N LEU A 98 1.11 -5.33 -31.49
CA LEU A 98 0.87 -4.58 -30.25
C LEU A 98 -0.35 -3.67 -30.36
N CYS A 99 -0.48 -2.95 -31.50
CA CYS A 99 -1.65 -2.11 -31.76
C CYS A 99 -2.95 -2.94 -31.81
N GLU A 100 -2.94 -4.08 -32.50
CA GLU A 100 -4.08 -5.00 -32.57
C GLU A 100 -4.48 -5.51 -31.18
N THR A 101 -3.48 -5.92 -30.37
CA THR A 101 -3.71 -6.43 -29.02
C THR A 101 -4.32 -5.38 -28.09
N ASN A 102 -3.92 -4.11 -28.23
CA ASN A 102 -4.40 -3.01 -27.41
C ASN A 102 -5.57 -2.24 -28.03
N ASN A 103 -6.15 -2.72 -29.14
CA ASN A 103 -7.22 -2.07 -29.88
C ASN A 103 -6.89 -0.63 -30.32
N ILE A 104 -5.63 -0.39 -30.70
CA ILE A 104 -5.16 0.90 -31.20
C ILE A 104 -5.34 0.93 -32.73
N ASN A 105 -6.11 1.88 -33.24
CA ASN A 105 -6.25 2.07 -34.68
C ASN A 105 -4.93 2.54 -35.27
N PHE A 106 -4.55 1.97 -36.42
CA PHE A 106 -3.33 2.39 -37.09
C PHE A 106 -3.44 2.28 -38.61
N ILE A 107 -2.65 3.09 -39.28
CA ILE A 107 -2.41 3.02 -40.75
C ILE A 107 -0.92 2.73 -40.96
N THR A 108 -0.63 1.94 -41.98
CA THR A 108 0.76 1.67 -42.37
C THR A 108 1.14 2.47 -43.61
N LYS A 109 2.35 3.03 -43.62
CA LYS A 109 2.94 3.70 -44.78
C LYS A 109 4.31 3.05 -45.06
N ASP A 110 4.66 2.91 -46.32
CA ASP A 110 5.98 2.41 -46.72
C ASP A 110 7.08 3.41 -46.37
N LYS A 111 8.31 2.90 -46.11
CA LYS A 111 9.50 3.69 -45.80
C LYS A 111 9.77 4.84 -46.78
N SER A 112 9.43 4.67 -48.05
CA SER A 112 9.59 5.73 -49.08
C SER A 112 8.77 6.98 -48.82
N LYS A 113 7.64 6.83 -48.10
CA LYS A 113 6.80 7.96 -47.66
C LYS A 113 7.41 8.72 -46.49
N TYR A 114 8.20 8.03 -45.66
CA TYR A 114 8.93 8.65 -44.55
C TYR A 114 10.02 9.60 -45.06
N THR A 115 10.75 9.20 -46.09
CA THR A 115 11.82 9.99 -46.70
C THR A 115 11.33 11.39 -47.17
N LEU A 116 10.06 11.51 -47.57
CA LEU A 116 9.47 12.79 -47.98
C LEU A 116 9.27 13.78 -46.83
N ILE A 117 9.26 13.28 -45.56
CA ILE A 117 9.03 14.09 -44.36
C ILE A 117 10.35 14.48 -43.70
N SER A 118 11.34 13.59 -43.66
CA SER A 118 12.57 13.76 -42.89
C SER A 118 13.80 14.18 -43.69
N GLY A 119 13.78 14.14 -45.01
CA GLY A 119 14.84 14.64 -45.90
C GLY A 119 16.07 13.78 -46.07
N GLU A 120 16.43 12.87 -45.15
CA GLU A 120 17.59 11.95 -45.25
C GLU A 120 17.34 10.60 -44.60
N LEU A 121 17.72 9.53 -45.28
CA LEU A 121 17.51 8.11 -44.89
C LEU A 121 18.72 7.42 -44.28
N HIS A 122 19.82 8.12 -44.07
CA HIS A 122 21.02 7.50 -43.51
C HIS A 122 20.81 7.25 -42.00
N ASP A 123 20.80 5.96 -41.62
CA ASP A 123 20.71 5.46 -40.25
C ASP A 123 19.34 5.48 -39.52
N VAL A 124 18.21 5.62 -40.25
CA VAL A 124 16.89 5.52 -39.64
C VAL A 124 16.47 4.06 -39.47
N THR A 125 16.19 3.67 -38.25
CA THR A 125 15.59 2.36 -37.90
C THR A 125 14.09 2.37 -38.08
N PHE A 126 13.46 1.22 -38.33
CA PHE A 126 11.99 1.08 -38.48
C PHE A 126 11.47 0.07 -37.45
N PRO A 127 10.21 0.25 -36.99
CA PRO A 127 9.18 1.23 -37.43
C PRO A 127 9.49 2.65 -36.95
N GLN A 128 8.92 3.64 -37.70
CA GLN A 128 8.80 5.01 -37.23
C GLN A 128 7.32 5.31 -36.99
N ILE A 129 6.95 5.70 -35.78
CA ILE A 129 5.56 5.75 -35.32
C ILE A 129 5.18 7.15 -34.89
N TYR A 130 4.02 7.61 -35.36
CA TYR A 130 3.47 8.91 -35.07
C TYR A 130 2.03 8.79 -34.58
N TYR A 131 1.67 9.64 -33.66
CA TYR A 131 0.33 9.85 -33.14
C TYR A 131 -0.26 11.10 -33.78
N ASN A 132 -1.49 10.99 -34.35
CA ASN A 132 -2.17 12.08 -35.04
C ASN A 132 -1.27 12.81 -36.06
N ASP A 133 -0.56 12.05 -36.87
CA ASP A 133 0.31 12.44 -38.00
C ASP A 133 1.52 13.36 -37.66
N ASN A 134 1.52 14.07 -36.52
CA ASN A 134 2.54 15.08 -36.18
C ASN A 134 3.33 14.78 -34.89
N ASN A 135 2.84 13.93 -34.00
CA ASN A 135 3.49 13.67 -32.76
C ASN A 135 4.31 12.37 -32.83
N TYR A 136 5.60 12.51 -32.91
CA TYR A 136 6.52 11.38 -32.97
C TYR A 136 6.57 10.61 -31.64
N ILE A 137 6.29 9.31 -31.71
CA ILE A 137 6.41 8.40 -30.56
C ILE A 137 7.80 7.79 -30.52
N GLY A 138 8.32 7.31 -31.65
CA GLY A 138 9.58 6.58 -31.74
C GLY A 138 9.47 5.31 -32.54
N GLY A 139 10.26 4.29 -32.13
CA GLY A 139 10.21 2.94 -32.66
C GLY A 139 9.28 2.02 -31.86
N TYR A 140 9.53 0.72 -31.97
CA TYR A 140 8.75 -0.29 -31.26
C TYR A 140 8.87 -0.17 -29.72
N THR A 141 10.09 0.08 -29.21
CA THR A 141 10.34 0.19 -27.77
C THR A 141 9.56 1.35 -27.15
N GLU A 142 9.56 2.50 -27.82
CA GLU A 142 8.84 3.69 -27.39
C GLU A 142 7.32 3.48 -27.47
N LEU A 143 6.83 2.76 -28.48
CA LEU A 143 5.42 2.38 -28.59
C LEU A 143 4.99 1.49 -27.41
N VAL A 144 5.82 0.53 -27.00
CA VAL A 144 5.54 -0.31 -25.84
C VAL A 144 5.40 0.53 -24.56
N GLN A 145 6.30 1.51 -24.38
CA GLN A 145 6.22 2.42 -23.22
C GLN A 145 5.01 3.35 -23.30
N TRP A 146 4.72 3.88 -24.48
CA TRP A 146 3.60 4.77 -24.73
C TRP A 146 2.24 4.09 -24.50
N SER A 147 2.10 2.81 -24.82
CA SER A 147 0.85 2.05 -24.75
C SER A 147 0.61 1.33 -23.42
N LYS A 148 1.53 1.44 -22.47
CA LYS A 148 1.39 0.78 -21.16
C LYS A 148 0.24 1.38 -20.34
N PRO A 149 -0.46 0.58 -19.50
CA PRO A 149 -1.50 1.09 -18.63
C PRO A 149 -0.95 2.09 -17.61
N ASN A 150 -1.84 2.84 -17.01
CA ASN A 150 -1.53 3.66 -15.84
C ASN A 150 -1.83 2.90 -14.55
N PHE A 151 -1.19 3.28 -13.45
CA PHE A 151 -1.52 2.76 -12.13
C PHE A 151 -2.31 3.79 -11.32
N ASP A 152 -3.50 3.42 -10.89
CA ASP A 152 -4.40 4.30 -10.12
C ASP A 152 -4.10 4.24 -8.63
N TYR A 153 -3.21 5.10 -8.17
CA TYR A 153 -2.85 5.25 -6.76
C TYR A 153 -4.03 5.78 -5.91
N GLN A 154 -4.94 6.56 -6.50
CA GLN A 154 -6.10 7.06 -5.77
C GLN A 154 -7.10 5.93 -5.47
N LYS A 155 -7.33 5.04 -6.43
CA LYS A 155 -8.12 3.83 -6.21
C LYS A 155 -7.51 2.95 -5.14
N LEU A 156 -6.19 2.74 -5.17
CA LEU A 156 -5.46 1.97 -4.15
C LEU A 156 -5.63 2.58 -2.75
N LYS A 157 -5.47 3.89 -2.61
CA LYS A 157 -5.72 4.62 -1.37
C LYS A 157 -7.14 4.40 -0.84
N ASN A 158 -8.14 4.50 -1.72
CA ASN A 158 -9.54 4.31 -1.34
C ASN A 158 -9.84 2.86 -0.92
N LEU A 159 -9.24 1.87 -1.60
CA LEU A 159 -9.33 0.46 -1.22
C LEU A 159 -8.72 0.23 0.16
N SER A 160 -7.55 0.77 0.43
CA SER A 160 -6.88 0.66 1.73
C SER A 160 -7.71 1.26 2.85
N LYS A 161 -8.30 2.43 2.61
CA LYS A 161 -9.23 3.07 3.53
C LYS A 161 -10.43 2.17 3.84
N THR A 162 -11.06 1.60 2.80
CA THR A 162 -12.22 0.70 2.96
C THR A 162 -11.84 -0.56 3.73
N LEU A 163 -10.69 -1.17 3.43
CA LEU A 163 -10.23 -2.36 4.14
C LEU A 163 -9.93 -2.08 5.62
N THR A 164 -9.37 -0.92 5.93
CA THR A 164 -9.14 -0.50 7.32
C THR A 164 -10.46 -0.44 8.11
N TYR A 165 -11.52 0.14 7.53
CA TYR A 165 -12.85 0.11 8.15
C TYR A 165 -13.40 -1.29 8.32
N ASN A 166 -13.22 -2.16 7.32
CA ASN A 166 -13.69 -3.53 7.36
C ASN A 166 -12.96 -4.35 8.43
N LEU A 167 -11.64 -4.27 8.48
CA LEU A 167 -10.83 -4.96 9.48
C LEU A 167 -11.11 -4.44 10.90
N ASN A 168 -11.32 -3.13 11.05
CA ASN A 168 -11.75 -2.56 12.33
C ASN A 168 -13.08 -3.15 12.83
N LYS A 169 -14.03 -3.44 11.92
CA LYS A 169 -15.28 -4.13 12.28
C LYS A 169 -15.05 -5.61 12.61
N ILE A 170 -14.16 -6.29 11.88
CA ILE A 170 -13.82 -7.69 12.13
C ILE A 170 -13.31 -7.87 13.56
N ILE A 171 -12.51 -6.95 14.06
CA ILE A 171 -12.02 -6.97 15.44
C ILE A 171 -13.18 -7.07 16.45
N ASP A 172 -14.28 -6.39 16.20
CA ASP A 172 -15.44 -6.40 17.11
C ASP A 172 -16.28 -7.68 17.04
N TYR A 173 -16.26 -8.37 15.90
CA TYR A 173 -17.05 -9.60 15.66
C TYR A 173 -16.25 -10.89 15.74
N ASN A 174 -14.93 -10.82 15.85
CA ASN A 174 -14.06 -11.98 15.82
C ASN A 174 -14.22 -12.82 17.08
N PHE A 175 -13.97 -14.14 16.93
CA PHE A 175 -13.86 -15.04 18.08
C PHE A 175 -12.43 -15.02 18.63
N TYR A 176 -12.32 -14.88 19.94
CA TYR A 176 -11.06 -14.88 20.66
C TYR A 176 -10.93 -16.13 21.53
N PRO A 177 -9.90 -16.98 21.31
CA PRO A 177 -9.77 -18.25 22.04
C PRO A 177 -9.41 -18.07 23.52
N ILE A 178 -8.74 -16.95 23.85
CA ILE A 178 -8.32 -16.63 25.23
C ILE A 178 -8.52 -15.13 25.48
N PRO A 179 -8.77 -14.74 26.76
CA PRO A 179 -9.02 -13.34 27.11
C PRO A 179 -7.88 -12.38 26.77
N GLU A 180 -6.64 -12.85 26.83
CA GLU A 180 -5.44 -12.05 26.55
C GLU A 180 -5.40 -11.59 25.09
N THR A 181 -5.87 -12.41 24.15
CA THR A 181 -5.96 -12.07 22.73
C THR A 181 -7.07 -11.07 22.47
N GLU A 182 -8.24 -11.22 23.11
CA GLU A 182 -9.33 -10.27 23.02
C GLU A 182 -8.91 -8.91 23.57
N ARG A 183 -8.26 -8.89 24.75
CA ARG A 183 -7.77 -7.67 25.38
C ARG A 183 -6.83 -6.91 24.46
N SER A 184 -5.81 -7.57 23.91
CA SER A 184 -4.86 -6.98 23.00
C SER A 184 -5.56 -6.42 21.74
N ASN A 185 -6.41 -7.23 21.12
CA ASN A 185 -7.03 -6.86 19.85
C ASN A 185 -8.04 -5.70 19.99
N ARG A 186 -8.87 -5.74 21.03
CA ARG A 186 -9.82 -4.65 21.32
C ARG A 186 -9.14 -3.36 21.74
N ARG A 187 -8.05 -3.48 22.51
CA ARG A 187 -7.30 -2.33 23.02
C ARG A 187 -6.50 -1.63 21.94
N HIS A 188 -5.75 -2.38 21.14
CA HIS A 188 -4.80 -1.82 20.17
C HIS A 188 -5.35 -1.77 18.75
N ARG A 189 -6.34 -2.61 18.43
CA ARG A 189 -6.98 -2.72 17.11
C ARG A 189 -5.99 -2.84 15.95
N PRO A 190 -5.07 -3.80 16.02
CA PRO A 190 -4.03 -3.98 15.02
C PRO A 190 -4.63 -4.55 13.73
N ILE A 191 -4.14 -4.05 12.61
CA ILE A 191 -4.47 -4.57 11.28
C ILE A 191 -3.21 -4.69 10.43
N GLY A 192 -3.21 -5.68 9.53
CA GLY A 192 -2.15 -5.88 8.55
C GLY A 192 -2.73 -5.86 7.13
N LEU A 193 -2.24 -4.94 6.30
CA LEU A 193 -2.60 -4.83 4.89
C LEU A 193 -1.43 -5.28 4.01
N GLY A 194 -1.60 -6.42 3.36
CA GLY A 194 -0.68 -6.94 2.37
C GLY A 194 -1.12 -6.66 0.93
N VAL A 195 -0.31 -7.11 -0.01
CA VAL A 195 -0.57 -6.97 -1.44
C VAL A 195 -0.36 -8.28 -2.18
N GLN A 196 -1.04 -8.43 -3.32
CA GLN A 196 -0.87 -9.52 -4.26
C GLN A 196 -0.66 -8.95 -5.67
N GLY A 197 0.14 -9.65 -6.48
CA GLY A 197 0.30 -9.34 -7.89
C GLY A 197 1.22 -8.15 -8.19
N LEU A 198 2.18 -7.81 -7.31
CA LEU A 198 3.16 -6.77 -7.59
C LEU A 198 4.01 -7.09 -8.83
N ALA A 199 4.42 -8.35 -9.01
CA ALA A 199 5.14 -8.80 -10.19
C ALA A 199 4.29 -8.64 -11.46
N ASN A 200 2.98 -8.91 -11.40
CA ASN A 200 2.06 -8.68 -12.51
C ASN A 200 1.97 -7.20 -12.87
N VAL A 201 1.93 -6.31 -11.87
CA VAL A 201 1.95 -4.85 -12.10
C VAL A 201 3.22 -4.44 -12.84
N PHE A 202 4.39 -4.88 -12.41
CA PHE A 202 5.65 -4.58 -13.11
C PHE A 202 5.66 -5.12 -14.54
N TYR A 203 5.14 -6.34 -14.75
CA TYR A 203 5.01 -6.92 -16.07
C TYR A 203 4.13 -6.08 -17.00
N GLU A 204 2.95 -5.68 -16.54
CA GLU A 204 2.01 -4.85 -17.32
C GLU A 204 2.55 -3.44 -17.57
N LEU A 205 3.21 -2.84 -16.59
CA LEU A 205 3.87 -1.55 -16.72
C LEU A 205 5.18 -1.62 -17.53
N LYS A 206 5.59 -2.82 -17.99
CA LYS A 206 6.84 -3.06 -18.71
C LYS A 206 8.06 -2.51 -17.97
N THR A 207 8.06 -2.68 -16.66
CA THR A 207 9.10 -2.18 -15.77
C THR A 207 9.97 -3.35 -15.31
N GLU A 208 11.28 -3.20 -15.43
CA GLU A 208 12.24 -4.21 -15.00
C GLU A 208 12.27 -4.33 -13.46
N PHE A 209 12.23 -5.56 -12.96
CA PHE A 209 12.30 -5.83 -11.53
C PHE A 209 13.66 -5.40 -10.95
N GLY A 210 13.65 -4.58 -9.89
CA GLY A 210 14.86 -4.03 -9.27
C GLY A 210 15.40 -2.74 -9.91
N SER A 211 14.79 -2.27 -11.00
CA SER A 211 15.08 -0.96 -11.60
C SER A 211 14.69 0.19 -10.67
N ASP A 212 15.19 1.39 -10.94
CA ASP A 212 14.81 2.57 -10.16
C ASP A 212 13.34 2.94 -10.38
N GLU A 213 12.78 2.68 -11.57
CA GLU A 213 11.35 2.84 -11.85
C GLU A 213 10.52 1.87 -10.98
N SER A 214 10.91 0.59 -10.88
CA SER A 214 10.19 -0.38 -10.06
C SER A 214 10.24 -0.05 -8.56
N LYS A 215 11.37 0.46 -8.08
CA LYS A 215 11.50 0.94 -6.69
C LYS A 215 10.58 2.13 -6.42
N GLU A 216 10.49 3.06 -7.37
CA GLU A 216 9.61 4.23 -7.25
C GLU A 216 8.13 3.84 -7.27
N ILE A 217 7.71 2.93 -8.16
CA ILE A 217 6.36 2.39 -8.21
C ILE A 217 6.03 1.69 -6.88
N ASN A 218 6.93 0.82 -6.40
CA ASN A 218 6.78 0.13 -5.12
C ASN A 218 6.62 1.11 -3.96
N ARG A 219 7.47 2.13 -3.89
CA ARG A 219 7.38 3.17 -2.86
C ARG A 219 6.02 3.88 -2.87
N LYS A 220 5.54 4.30 -4.03
CA LYS A 220 4.23 4.96 -4.19
C LYS A 220 3.06 4.04 -3.83
N ILE A 221 3.14 2.75 -4.15
CA ILE A 221 2.13 1.75 -3.79
C ILE A 221 2.00 1.69 -2.26
N PHE A 222 3.10 1.42 -1.55
CA PHE A 222 3.04 1.26 -0.10
C PHE A 222 2.76 2.57 0.64
N GLU A 223 3.21 3.70 0.13
CA GLU A 223 2.81 5.00 0.68
C GLU A 223 1.31 5.26 0.53
N SER A 224 0.72 4.91 -0.63
CA SER A 224 -0.73 5.06 -0.84
C SER A 224 -1.55 4.19 0.09
N ILE A 225 -1.11 2.94 0.33
CA ILE A 225 -1.75 2.02 1.27
C ILE A 225 -1.68 2.59 2.68
N TYR A 226 -0.50 2.98 3.12
CA TYR A 226 -0.29 3.50 4.47
C TYR A 226 -1.07 4.79 4.69
N TYR A 227 -1.03 5.72 3.74
CA TYR A 227 -1.81 6.96 3.79
C TYR A 227 -3.31 6.71 3.93
N GLY A 228 -3.88 5.83 3.10
CA GLY A 228 -5.31 5.49 3.17
C GLY A 228 -5.71 4.87 4.50
N SER A 229 -4.85 3.99 5.04
CA SER A 229 -5.06 3.33 6.33
C SER A 229 -5.00 4.31 7.49
N LEU A 230 -4.02 5.21 7.52
CA LEU A 230 -3.90 6.25 8.55
C LEU A 230 -5.07 7.23 8.51
N GLN A 231 -5.53 7.60 7.31
CA GLN A 231 -6.70 8.45 7.15
C GLN A 231 -7.95 7.79 7.77
N ALA A 232 -8.17 6.50 7.48
CA ALA A 232 -9.29 5.76 8.06
C ALA A 232 -9.15 5.63 9.58
N SER A 233 -7.94 5.36 10.09
CA SER A 233 -7.66 5.27 11.52
C SER A 233 -8.02 6.58 12.24
N MET A 234 -7.60 7.70 11.70
CA MET A 234 -7.92 9.01 12.24
C MET A 234 -9.45 9.29 12.23
N GLU A 235 -10.13 8.95 11.14
CA GLU A 235 -11.58 9.13 11.02
C GLU A 235 -12.36 8.25 12.03
N ILE A 236 -11.91 6.99 12.23
CA ILE A 236 -12.48 6.09 13.24
C ILE A 236 -12.29 6.64 14.65
N ALA A 237 -11.11 7.16 14.97
CA ALA A 237 -10.83 7.76 16.27
C ALA A 237 -11.74 8.97 16.54
N ARG A 238 -11.89 9.84 15.54
CA ARG A 238 -12.78 11.03 15.64
C ARG A 238 -14.24 10.62 15.84
N ASP A 239 -14.74 9.67 15.07
CA ASP A 239 -16.13 9.17 15.20
C ASP A 239 -16.37 8.57 16.60
N ARG A 240 -15.41 7.86 17.15
CA ARG A 240 -15.47 7.33 18.52
C ARG A 240 -15.49 8.45 19.56
N GLU A 241 -14.63 9.44 19.40
CA GLU A 241 -14.60 10.59 20.32
C GLU A 241 -15.94 11.34 20.32
N GLU A 242 -16.53 11.57 19.16
CA GLU A 242 -17.85 12.23 19.05
C GLU A 242 -18.95 11.40 19.71
N LYS A 243 -18.99 10.10 19.49
CA LYS A 243 -19.93 9.17 20.13
C LYS A 243 -19.75 9.16 21.65
N MET A 244 -18.53 9.19 22.14
CA MET A 244 -18.23 9.30 23.57
C MET A 244 -18.72 10.61 24.18
N LYS A 245 -18.56 11.73 23.48
CA LYS A 245 -19.09 13.02 23.95
C LYS A 245 -20.61 13.00 24.05
N ILE A 246 -21.29 12.44 23.05
CA ILE A 246 -22.76 12.29 23.04
C ILE A 246 -23.20 11.38 24.20
N PHE A 247 -22.51 10.24 24.39
CA PHE A 247 -22.84 9.32 25.47
C PHE A 247 -22.67 9.97 26.86
N LYS A 248 -21.53 10.64 27.10
CA LYS A 248 -21.30 11.41 28.36
C LYS A 248 -22.39 12.45 28.61
N THR A 249 -22.85 13.12 27.58
CA THR A 249 -23.92 14.11 27.69
C THR A 249 -25.29 13.43 27.98
N GLY A 250 -25.54 12.30 27.31
CA GLY A 250 -26.78 11.52 27.52
C GLY A 250 -26.87 10.93 28.93
N ILE A 251 -25.78 10.40 29.49
CA ILE A 251 -25.76 9.87 30.85
C ILE A 251 -26.09 10.96 31.87
N ARG A 252 -25.55 12.17 31.72
CA ARG A 252 -25.85 13.30 32.59
C ARG A 252 -27.34 13.69 32.58
N SER A 253 -28.07 13.43 31.48
CA SER A 253 -29.49 13.73 31.36
C SER A 253 -30.41 12.61 31.87
N PHE A 254 -29.91 11.38 32.02
CA PHE A 254 -30.69 10.21 32.43
C PHE A 254 -30.40 9.70 33.86
N ALA A 255 -29.41 10.24 34.56
CA ALA A 255 -29.05 9.85 35.93
C ALA A 255 -29.60 10.88 36.92
N PRO A 256 -30.82 10.70 37.47
CA PRO A 256 -31.33 11.58 38.48
C PRO A 256 -30.75 11.37 39.89
N ASN A 257 -29.97 10.32 40.12
CA ASN A 257 -29.32 10.02 41.41
C ASN A 257 -27.84 9.71 41.18
N GLU A 258 -26.99 10.57 41.70
CA GLU A 258 -25.52 10.52 41.57
C GLU A 258 -24.87 9.36 42.36
N ASP A 259 -25.61 8.48 43.04
CA ASP A 259 -25.08 7.54 44.01
C ASP A 259 -24.93 6.10 43.52
N GLU A 260 -25.38 5.70 42.34
CA GLU A 260 -25.33 4.29 41.91
C GLU A 260 -24.32 3.95 40.80
N TYR A 261 -23.85 4.91 40.02
CA TYR A 261 -22.76 4.72 39.05
C TYR A 261 -21.99 6.03 38.93
N THR A 262 -20.76 6.03 39.41
CA THR A 262 -19.92 7.20 39.17
C THR A 262 -19.60 7.25 37.65
N SER A 263 -19.57 8.47 37.12
CA SER A 263 -19.15 8.71 35.72
C SER A 263 -17.80 8.04 35.39
N ASP A 264 -16.97 7.80 36.40
CA ASP A 264 -15.67 7.14 36.27
C ASP A 264 -15.80 5.61 36.12
N ASP A 265 -16.80 4.94 36.67
CA ASP A 265 -17.00 3.49 36.46
C ASP A 265 -17.52 3.19 35.05
N ILE A 266 -18.36 4.06 34.52
CA ILE A 266 -18.86 3.96 33.15
C ILE A 266 -17.73 4.34 32.18
N LEU A 267 -16.97 5.37 32.49
CA LEU A 267 -15.78 5.76 31.70
C LEU A 267 -14.70 4.69 31.74
N ARG A 268 -14.50 4.00 32.85
CA ARG A 268 -13.56 2.90 33.00
C ARG A 268 -14.00 1.70 32.16
N ARG A 269 -15.28 1.30 32.18
CA ARG A 269 -15.82 0.25 31.30
C ARG A 269 -15.73 0.62 29.82
N LEU A 270 -16.03 1.85 29.47
CA LEU A 270 -15.90 2.32 28.09
C LEU A 270 -14.43 2.47 27.65
N ASN A 271 -13.53 2.83 28.55
CA ASN A 271 -12.10 2.84 28.29
C ASN A 271 -11.51 1.43 28.19
N ASP A 272 -12.07 0.43 28.88
CA ASP A 272 -11.70 -0.97 28.72
C ASP A 272 -12.21 -1.55 27.37
N GLU A 273 -13.34 -1.03 26.86
CA GLU A 273 -13.92 -1.43 25.58
C GLU A 273 -13.45 -0.55 24.40
N LEU A 274 -13.14 0.71 24.66
CA LEU A 274 -12.63 1.66 23.69
C LEU A 274 -11.15 1.89 23.98
N ARG A 275 -10.31 1.78 22.97
CA ARG A 275 -8.89 2.10 23.10
C ARG A 275 -8.71 3.45 23.81
N PRO A 276 -7.95 3.51 24.92
CA PRO A 276 -7.52 4.78 25.47
C PRO A 276 -6.70 5.53 24.42
N ILE A 277 -7.04 6.78 24.16
CA ILE A 277 -6.29 7.65 23.26
C ILE A 277 -5.13 8.24 24.08
N ASP A 278 -4.25 7.39 24.61
CA ASP A 278 -3.20 7.81 25.54
C ASP A 278 -1.82 7.93 24.89
N ALA A 279 -1.71 7.61 23.60
CA ALA A 279 -0.45 7.75 22.91
C ALA A 279 -0.35 9.16 22.32
N GLU A 280 0.17 10.10 23.07
CA GLU A 280 0.91 11.21 22.49
C GLU A 280 2.12 10.63 21.76
N ILE A 281 1.89 10.17 20.53
CA ILE A 281 2.98 9.89 19.61
C ILE A 281 3.56 11.27 19.28
N GLU A 282 4.82 11.50 19.57
CA GLU A 282 5.51 12.70 19.11
C GLU A 282 5.42 12.71 17.58
N ARG A 283 4.53 13.55 17.10
CA ARG A 283 3.98 13.57 15.74
C ARG A 283 5.06 13.75 14.68
N GLU A 284 6.05 14.61 14.97
CA GLU A 284 7.12 14.91 14.02
C GLU A 284 8.08 13.72 13.84
N GLU A 285 8.41 13.04 14.91
CA GLU A 285 9.28 11.85 14.88
C GLU A 285 8.58 10.69 14.16
N TYR A 286 7.31 10.51 14.41
CA TYR A 286 6.50 9.47 13.78
C TYR A 286 6.33 9.70 12.27
N LEU A 287 5.95 10.92 11.88
CA LEU A 287 5.79 11.28 10.46
C LEU A 287 7.13 11.24 9.71
N GLY A 288 8.22 11.68 10.33
CA GLY A 288 9.55 11.60 9.75
C GLY A 288 10.02 10.18 9.48
N ALA A 289 9.62 9.21 10.31
CA ALA A 289 9.99 7.81 10.15
C ALA A 289 9.31 7.12 8.93
N TYR A 290 8.13 7.58 8.54
CA TYR A 290 7.31 6.95 7.50
C TYR A 290 7.16 7.77 6.23
N SER A 291 7.56 9.02 6.23
CA SER A 291 7.58 9.86 5.03
C SER A 291 8.69 9.42 4.09
N THR A 292 8.34 9.14 2.84
CA THR A 292 9.26 8.57 1.87
C THR A 292 9.89 9.60 0.95
N TYR A 293 9.27 10.75 0.77
CA TYR A 293 9.79 11.84 -0.09
C TYR A 293 9.11 13.18 0.20
N ILE A 294 9.80 14.27 -0.11
CA ILE A 294 9.27 15.63 0.00
C ILE A 294 8.06 15.78 -0.94
N GLY A 295 6.99 16.36 -0.41
CA GLY A 295 5.75 16.54 -1.16
C GLY A 295 4.78 15.36 -1.06
N SER A 296 5.17 14.24 -0.40
CA SER A 296 4.20 13.19 -0.08
C SER A 296 3.20 13.68 0.97
N PRO A 297 1.97 13.10 1.00
CA PRO A 297 0.99 13.42 2.03
C PRO A 297 1.49 13.17 3.45
N LEU A 298 2.32 12.14 3.64
CA LEU A 298 2.89 11.80 4.95
C LEU A 298 4.00 12.78 5.34
N TYR A 299 4.87 13.16 4.40
CA TYR A 299 5.94 14.11 4.63
C TYR A 299 5.40 15.50 4.99
N ASN A 300 4.33 15.96 4.34
CA ASN A 300 3.73 17.27 4.57
C ASN A 300 2.87 17.36 5.84
N GLY A 301 2.96 16.37 6.72
CA GLY A 301 2.25 16.40 8.00
C GLY A 301 0.74 16.38 7.85
N PHE A 302 0.24 15.56 6.93
CA PHE A 302 -1.17 15.38 6.66
C PHE A 302 -1.99 15.05 7.91
N LEU A 303 -1.39 14.38 8.88
CA LEU A 303 -2.05 14.00 10.11
C LEU A 303 -2.05 15.18 11.09
N GLN A 304 -3.04 16.02 10.97
CA GLN A 304 -3.23 17.16 11.86
C GLN A 304 -3.99 16.80 13.16
N HIS A 305 -4.36 15.53 13.31
CA HIS A 305 -5.10 15.02 14.47
C HIS A 305 -4.27 13.91 15.13
N ASP A 306 -4.14 13.97 16.43
CA ASP A 306 -3.35 13.06 17.24
C ASP A 306 -4.12 11.79 17.63
N LEU A 307 -5.32 11.59 17.04
CA LEU A 307 -6.21 10.49 17.34
C LEU A 307 -6.05 9.34 16.35
N TRP A 308 -5.75 8.16 16.86
CA TRP A 308 -5.64 6.93 16.11
C TRP A 308 -6.76 5.96 16.47
N GLY A 309 -7.53 5.50 15.46
CA GLY A 309 -8.61 4.54 15.67
C GLY A 309 -8.16 3.09 15.56
N VAL A 310 -7.08 2.82 14.84
CA VAL A 310 -6.46 1.50 14.66
C VAL A 310 -4.94 1.62 14.58
N SER A 311 -4.23 0.54 14.86
CA SER A 311 -2.80 0.42 14.58
C SER A 311 -2.61 -0.18 13.18
N VAL A 312 -1.77 0.41 12.36
CA VAL A 312 -1.53 0.03 10.96
C VAL A 312 -0.09 -0.46 10.77
#